data_cd6ac8e19cfb86651262b0fec7debaf6
#
_entry.id   cd6ac8e19cfb86651262b0fec7debaf6
#
_cell.length_a   1.000
_cell.length_b   1.000
_cell.length_c   1.000
_cell.angle_alpha   90.00
_cell.angle_beta   90.00
_cell.angle_gamma   90.00
#
_symmetry.space_group_name_H-M   'P 1'
#
loop_
_entity.id
_entity.type
_entity.pdbx_description
1 polymer ?
#
loop_
_entity_poly.entity_id
_entity_poly.type
_entity_poly.pdbx_seq_one_letter_code
_entity_poly.pdbx_strand_id
1 'polypeptide(L)'
;VTWQAGILTLFPDMFPGPLGLSLAGRALREGRWAIDALDIRSFATDKHRTVDDTPFGGGAGMVMRPDVLDAACGAAAGKIPGAPLIYLTPRGRVLDQGMVRDLASGPGVVVLCGRYEGIDQRVIEARGMVEISAGDVVLSGGEVAALLLLDACVRLLPGVMGAAASAEEESHGAEGLLEYPHYTRPADWQGRAVPEILLSGHHAEVARWRRAQAEAATRTRRPDLWDAFLRRKAGAVETKPSRLDGQPAAA
;
A
#
# COMPACT_ATOMS: atom_id res chain seq x y z
N VAL A 1 7.71 13.67 -13.97
CA VAL A 1 8.47 12.42 -13.79
C VAL A 1 7.47 11.29 -13.63
N THR A 2 7.62 10.21 -14.42
CA THR A 2 6.77 9.01 -14.33
C THR A 2 7.08 8.26 -13.05
N TRP A 3 6.08 7.99 -12.22
CA TRP A 3 6.24 7.15 -11.02
C TRP A 3 6.50 5.70 -11.42
N GLN A 4 7.44 5.02 -10.79
CA GLN A 4 7.92 3.71 -11.25
C GLN A 4 7.72 2.63 -10.18
N ALA A 5 7.27 1.45 -10.60
CA ALA A 5 7.18 0.26 -9.77
C ALA A 5 8.10 -0.83 -10.31
N GLY A 6 9.15 -1.15 -9.59
CA GLY A 6 9.98 -2.34 -9.82
C GLY A 6 9.48 -3.50 -8.97
N ILE A 7 9.13 -4.61 -9.56
CA ILE A 7 8.61 -5.78 -8.85
C ILE A 7 9.55 -6.96 -9.00
N LEU A 8 10.00 -7.49 -7.89
CA LEU A 8 10.78 -8.72 -7.81
C LEU A 8 9.86 -9.86 -7.38
N THR A 9 9.63 -10.83 -8.25
CA THR A 9 8.64 -11.89 -8.04
C THR A 9 9.07 -13.18 -8.74
N LEU A 10 8.50 -14.31 -8.32
CA LEU A 10 8.59 -15.58 -9.05
C LEU A 10 7.48 -15.73 -10.12
N PHE A 11 6.55 -14.76 -10.19
CA PHE A 11 5.37 -14.80 -11.07
C PHE A 11 5.15 -13.45 -11.75
N PRO A 12 6.05 -13.02 -12.67
CA PRO A 12 5.92 -11.70 -13.34
C PRO A 12 4.61 -11.55 -14.10
N ASP A 13 4.03 -12.62 -14.62
CA ASP A 13 2.74 -12.60 -15.34
C ASP A 13 1.54 -12.18 -14.48
N MET A 14 1.69 -12.14 -13.16
CA MET A 14 0.66 -11.56 -12.26
C MET A 14 0.57 -10.03 -12.37
N PHE A 15 1.52 -9.38 -13.02
CA PHE A 15 1.60 -7.93 -13.14
C PHE A 15 1.45 -7.46 -14.60
N PRO A 16 0.76 -6.33 -14.86
CA PRO A 16 0.11 -5.47 -13.88
C PRO A 16 -1.20 -6.04 -13.33
N GLY A 17 -1.68 -7.21 -13.81
CA GLY A 17 -2.92 -7.81 -13.36
C GLY A 17 -4.12 -6.84 -13.45
N PRO A 18 -4.94 -6.70 -12.40
CA PRO A 18 -6.09 -5.80 -12.40
C PRO A 18 -5.70 -4.31 -12.57
N LEU A 19 -4.47 -3.93 -12.24
CA LEU A 19 -3.97 -2.56 -12.42
C LEU A 19 -3.76 -2.18 -13.91
N GLY A 20 -3.81 -3.14 -14.82
CA GLY A 20 -3.87 -2.89 -16.27
C GLY A 20 -5.23 -2.40 -16.77
N LEU A 21 -6.23 -2.36 -15.89
CA LEU A 21 -7.62 -2.01 -16.20
C LEU A 21 -8.04 -0.69 -15.52
N SER A 22 -9.25 -0.20 -15.88
CA SER A 22 -9.87 0.98 -15.26
C SER A 22 -8.95 2.22 -15.24
N LEU A 23 -8.97 3.00 -14.16
CA LEU A 23 -8.20 4.24 -14.02
C LEU A 23 -6.70 4.00 -13.96
N ALA A 24 -6.25 3.00 -13.19
CA ALA A 24 -4.84 2.63 -13.10
C ALA A 24 -4.28 2.19 -14.45
N GLY A 25 -5.02 1.36 -15.21
CA GLY A 25 -4.62 0.92 -16.53
C GLY A 25 -4.62 2.03 -17.59
N ARG A 26 -5.53 3.00 -17.49
CA ARG A 26 -5.48 4.21 -18.31
C ARG A 26 -4.22 5.02 -18.00
N ALA A 27 -3.94 5.27 -16.73
CA ALA A 27 -2.76 6.00 -16.28
C ALA A 27 -1.44 5.32 -16.68
N LEU A 28 -1.42 3.97 -16.69
CA LEU A 28 -0.29 3.18 -17.21
C LEU A 28 -0.07 3.44 -18.70
N ARG A 29 -1.12 3.38 -19.51
CA ARG A 29 -1.03 3.65 -20.96
C ARG A 29 -0.66 5.11 -21.27
N GLU A 30 -1.05 6.05 -20.42
CA GLU A 30 -0.71 7.48 -20.52
C GLU A 30 0.70 7.79 -19.98
N GLY A 31 1.45 6.80 -19.47
CA GLY A 31 2.80 6.97 -18.95
C GLY A 31 2.88 7.75 -17.62
N ARG A 32 1.78 7.86 -16.88
CA ARG A 32 1.78 8.52 -15.55
C ARG A 32 2.50 7.68 -14.51
N TRP A 33 2.45 6.37 -14.68
CA TRP A 33 3.25 5.41 -13.95
C TRP A 33 3.72 4.30 -14.89
N ALA A 34 4.72 3.54 -14.44
CA ALA A 34 5.27 2.41 -15.17
C ALA A 34 5.53 1.25 -14.20
N ILE A 35 5.50 0.03 -14.71
CA ILE A 35 5.79 -1.18 -13.94
C ILE A 35 6.76 -2.06 -14.71
N ASP A 36 7.77 -2.59 -14.00
CA ASP A 36 8.74 -3.57 -14.50
C ASP A 36 8.76 -4.76 -13.52
N ALA A 37 8.23 -5.89 -13.95
CA ALA A 37 8.19 -7.11 -13.16
C ALA A 37 9.32 -8.04 -13.58
N LEU A 38 10.28 -8.26 -12.67
CA LEU A 38 11.47 -9.07 -12.88
C LEU A 38 11.31 -10.44 -12.24
N ASP A 39 11.56 -11.49 -13.02
CA ASP A 39 11.61 -12.85 -12.49
C ASP A 39 12.89 -13.05 -11.66
N ILE A 40 12.73 -13.30 -10.36
CA ILE A 40 13.82 -13.58 -9.42
C ILE A 40 14.68 -14.75 -9.88
N ARG A 41 14.08 -15.75 -10.55
CA ARG A 41 14.82 -16.92 -11.08
C ARG A 41 15.88 -16.54 -12.10
N SER A 42 15.75 -15.41 -12.77
CA SER A 42 16.75 -14.94 -13.75
C SER A 42 18.09 -14.54 -13.13
N PHE A 43 18.13 -14.38 -11.81
CA PHE A 43 19.33 -14.02 -11.04
C PHE A 43 20.01 -15.25 -10.40
N ALA A 44 19.41 -16.43 -10.49
CA ALA A 44 20.05 -17.66 -10.04
C ALA A 44 21.11 -18.11 -11.08
N THR A 45 22.28 -18.49 -10.59
CA THR A 45 23.44 -18.87 -11.42
C THR A 45 23.56 -20.36 -11.68
N ASP A 46 22.83 -21.18 -10.92
CA ASP A 46 22.83 -22.63 -11.09
C ASP A 46 21.94 -23.09 -12.24
N LYS A 47 22.19 -24.32 -12.74
CA LYS A 47 21.48 -24.91 -13.89
C LYS A 47 19.95 -25.00 -13.68
N HIS A 48 19.51 -25.19 -12.45
CA HIS A 48 18.11 -25.39 -12.10
C HIS A 48 17.40 -24.09 -11.73
N ARG A 49 18.11 -22.96 -11.72
CA ARG A 49 17.63 -21.63 -11.31
C ARG A 49 16.97 -21.67 -9.93
N THR A 50 17.65 -22.31 -8.98
CA THR A 50 17.17 -22.53 -7.62
C THR A 50 17.14 -21.22 -6.84
N VAL A 51 15.97 -20.88 -6.29
CA VAL A 51 15.72 -19.60 -5.60
C VAL A 51 15.51 -19.76 -4.09
N ASP A 52 15.40 -20.99 -3.60
CA ASP A 52 15.05 -21.34 -2.23
C ASP A 52 15.89 -22.52 -1.74
N ASP A 53 15.98 -22.69 -0.43
CA ASP A 53 16.66 -23.81 0.22
C ASP A 53 16.03 -24.07 1.61
N THR A 54 16.39 -25.19 2.23
CA THR A 54 15.95 -25.56 3.57
C THR A 54 16.43 -24.55 4.63
N PRO A 55 15.59 -24.18 5.61
CA PRO A 55 15.99 -23.23 6.64
C PRO A 55 17.05 -23.83 7.58
N PHE A 56 18.05 -23.03 7.98
CA PHE A 56 18.93 -23.40 9.07
C PHE A 56 18.14 -23.58 10.37
N GLY A 57 18.49 -24.59 11.14
CA GLY A 57 17.75 -24.96 12.35
C GLY A 57 16.63 -25.96 12.12
N GLY A 58 16.36 -26.31 10.87
CA GLY A 58 15.25 -27.21 10.48
C GLY A 58 13.89 -26.50 10.49
N GLY A 59 12.86 -27.26 10.24
CA GLY A 59 11.48 -26.78 10.14
C GLY A 59 10.83 -27.17 8.81
N ALA A 60 9.52 -26.93 8.70
CA ALA A 60 8.79 -27.15 7.46
C ALA A 60 9.01 -25.98 6.49
N GLY A 61 8.92 -26.28 5.20
CA GLY A 61 8.99 -25.27 4.14
C GLY A 61 10.41 -24.91 3.71
N MET A 62 10.52 -23.86 2.92
CA MET A 62 11.74 -23.39 2.29
C MET A 62 11.90 -21.89 2.54
N VAL A 63 13.13 -21.36 2.44
CA VAL A 63 13.44 -19.94 2.56
C VAL A 63 14.13 -19.48 1.28
N MET A 64 13.76 -18.30 0.78
CA MET A 64 14.38 -17.75 -0.42
C MET A 64 15.83 -17.35 -0.17
N ARG A 65 16.69 -17.74 -1.10
CA ARG A 65 18.16 -17.67 -0.99
C ARG A 65 18.68 -16.22 -1.04
N PRO A 66 19.63 -15.87 -0.15
CA PRO A 66 20.16 -14.52 -0.05
C PRO A 66 20.96 -14.07 -1.28
N ASP A 67 21.75 -14.94 -1.89
CA ASP A 67 22.59 -14.64 -3.04
C ASP A 67 21.77 -14.25 -4.28
N VAL A 68 20.69 -14.99 -4.52
CA VAL A 68 19.77 -14.72 -5.65
C VAL A 68 18.98 -13.43 -5.42
N LEU A 69 18.46 -13.25 -4.19
CA LEU A 69 17.69 -12.06 -3.83
C LEU A 69 18.55 -10.80 -3.82
N ASP A 70 19.78 -10.88 -3.33
CA ASP A 70 20.71 -9.75 -3.31
C ASP A 70 21.01 -9.25 -4.73
N ALA A 71 21.28 -10.17 -5.66
CA ALA A 71 21.49 -9.83 -7.07
C ALA A 71 20.26 -9.19 -7.71
N ALA A 72 19.06 -9.75 -7.45
CA ALA A 72 17.80 -9.21 -7.95
C ALA A 72 17.52 -7.80 -7.40
N CYS A 73 17.69 -7.59 -6.11
CA CYS A 73 17.51 -6.30 -5.45
C CYS A 73 18.47 -5.24 -5.98
N GLY A 74 19.75 -5.60 -6.17
CA GLY A 74 20.74 -4.70 -6.76
C GLY A 74 20.37 -4.24 -8.17
N ALA A 75 19.91 -5.17 -9.01
CA ALA A 75 19.49 -4.86 -10.36
C ALA A 75 18.25 -3.94 -10.42
N ALA A 76 17.26 -4.19 -9.54
CA ALA A 76 16.05 -3.39 -9.49
C ALA A 76 16.29 -1.98 -8.90
N ALA A 77 17.06 -1.88 -7.81
CA ALA A 77 17.37 -0.60 -7.17
C ALA A 77 18.11 0.36 -8.11
N GLY A 78 18.98 -0.17 -8.97
CA GLY A 78 19.70 0.64 -9.97
C GLY A 78 18.79 1.28 -11.04
N LYS A 79 17.58 0.73 -11.26
CA LYS A 79 16.63 1.25 -12.25
C LYS A 79 15.80 2.43 -11.74
N ILE A 80 15.56 2.52 -10.42
CA ILE A 80 14.73 3.56 -9.81
C ILE A 80 15.50 4.23 -8.66
N PRO A 81 16.43 5.13 -8.97
CA PRO A 81 17.24 5.79 -7.94
C PRO A 81 16.39 6.52 -6.91
N GLY A 82 16.67 6.30 -5.63
CA GLY A 82 15.95 6.91 -4.51
C GLY A 82 14.62 6.24 -4.15
N ALA A 83 14.20 5.19 -4.86
CA ALA A 83 13.04 4.42 -4.46
C ALA A 83 13.34 3.52 -3.26
N PRO A 84 12.44 3.42 -2.26
CA PRO A 84 12.58 2.46 -1.19
C PRO A 84 12.48 1.03 -1.71
N LEU A 85 13.30 0.13 -1.16
CA LEU A 85 13.19 -1.30 -1.36
C LEU A 85 12.29 -1.88 -0.28
N ILE A 86 11.13 -2.38 -0.68
CA ILE A 86 10.07 -2.85 0.21
C ILE A 86 9.99 -4.38 0.17
N TYR A 87 9.98 -4.99 1.33
CA TYR A 87 9.63 -6.40 1.50
C TYR A 87 8.24 -6.53 2.13
N LEU A 88 7.32 -7.22 1.43
CA LEU A 88 5.97 -7.43 1.92
C LEU A 88 5.91 -8.68 2.80
N THR A 89 5.65 -8.48 4.07
CA THR A 89 5.66 -9.53 5.10
C THR A 89 4.68 -9.23 6.22
N PRO A 90 4.00 -10.24 6.81
CA PRO A 90 3.16 -10.03 8.00
C PRO A 90 3.89 -9.44 9.21
N ARG A 91 5.22 -9.58 9.27
CA ARG A 91 6.07 -9.01 10.35
C ARG A 91 6.30 -7.51 10.21
N GLY A 92 6.01 -6.96 9.02
CA GLY A 92 6.26 -5.57 8.71
C GLY A 92 5.29 -4.62 9.41
N ARG A 93 5.61 -3.33 9.35
CA ARG A 93 4.69 -2.29 9.79
C ARG A 93 3.43 -2.29 8.92
N VAL A 94 2.27 -2.21 9.55
CA VAL A 94 0.99 -2.18 8.83
C VAL A 94 0.91 -0.94 7.92
N LEU A 95 0.57 -1.17 6.66
CA LEU A 95 0.38 -0.13 5.66
C LEU A 95 -0.76 0.81 6.07
N ASP A 96 -0.46 2.09 6.18
CA ASP A 96 -1.44 3.13 6.44
C ASP A 96 -1.46 4.17 5.29
N GLN A 97 -2.54 4.96 5.21
CA GLN A 97 -2.71 5.97 4.16
C GLN A 97 -1.61 7.05 4.18
N GLY A 98 -0.99 7.30 5.32
CA GLY A 98 0.15 8.20 5.42
C GLY A 98 1.39 7.64 4.72
N MET A 99 1.71 6.37 4.97
CA MET A 99 2.80 5.67 4.27
C MET A 99 2.54 5.62 2.75
N VAL A 100 1.29 5.38 2.34
CA VAL A 100 0.91 5.41 0.92
C VAL A 100 1.17 6.78 0.29
N ARG A 101 0.84 7.89 0.98
CA ARG A 101 1.13 9.25 0.49
C ARG A 101 2.62 9.50 0.36
N ASP A 102 3.41 9.08 1.35
CA ASP A 102 4.86 9.24 1.34
C ASP A 102 5.47 8.48 0.13
N LEU A 103 5.06 7.23 -0.10
CA LEU A 103 5.49 6.42 -1.24
C LEU A 103 5.05 7.00 -2.59
N ALA A 104 3.81 7.48 -2.69
CA ALA A 104 3.28 8.07 -3.92
C ALA A 104 3.95 9.41 -4.29
N SER A 105 4.47 10.14 -3.29
CA SER A 105 5.18 11.42 -3.51
C SER A 105 6.63 11.24 -3.98
N GLY A 106 7.19 10.04 -3.83
CA GLY A 106 8.54 9.69 -4.25
C GLY A 106 8.66 9.35 -5.73
N PRO A 107 9.84 8.87 -6.16
CA PRO A 107 10.09 8.50 -7.55
C PRO A 107 9.40 7.19 -7.96
N GLY A 108 8.99 6.38 -6.99
CA GLY A 108 8.43 5.05 -7.16
C GLY A 108 8.80 4.13 -6.01
N VAL A 109 8.67 2.83 -6.24
CA VAL A 109 8.98 1.78 -5.26
C VAL A 109 9.67 0.59 -5.94
N VAL A 110 10.52 -0.13 -5.20
CA VAL A 110 10.95 -1.48 -5.55
C VAL A 110 10.35 -2.43 -4.54
N VAL A 111 9.56 -3.41 -4.98
CA VAL A 111 8.83 -4.33 -4.12
C VAL A 111 9.32 -5.75 -4.32
N LEU A 112 9.76 -6.40 -3.26
CA LEU A 112 10.09 -7.81 -3.22
C LEU A 112 8.88 -8.61 -2.73
N CYS A 113 8.38 -9.50 -3.59
CA CYS A 113 7.33 -10.44 -3.28
C CYS A 113 7.94 -11.75 -2.76
N GLY A 114 7.92 -11.93 -1.44
CA GLY A 114 8.38 -13.17 -0.81
C GLY A 114 7.43 -14.33 -1.07
N ARG A 115 8.00 -15.54 -1.07
CA ARG A 115 7.28 -16.81 -1.18
C ARG A 115 7.81 -17.79 -0.13
N TYR A 116 7.19 -18.95 -0.02
CA TYR A 116 7.51 -19.99 0.94
C TYR A 116 7.39 -19.48 2.39
N GLU A 117 8.35 -19.81 3.27
CA GLU A 117 8.39 -19.31 4.66
C GLU A 117 8.95 -17.87 4.77
N GLY A 118 9.35 -17.30 3.64
CA GLY A 118 9.89 -15.94 3.55
C GLY A 118 11.28 -15.89 2.91
N ILE A 119 12.00 -14.82 3.22
CA ILE A 119 13.34 -14.56 2.67
C ILE A 119 14.40 -14.60 3.76
N ASP A 120 15.64 -14.82 3.37
CA ASP A 120 16.77 -14.81 4.29
C ASP A 120 16.93 -13.45 4.96
N GLN A 121 16.97 -13.43 6.29
CA GLN A 121 17.03 -12.22 7.10
C GLN A 121 18.23 -11.32 6.76
N ARG A 122 19.35 -11.92 6.38
CA ARG A 122 20.59 -11.19 6.05
C ARG A 122 20.40 -10.25 4.84
N VAL A 123 19.53 -10.59 3.90
CA VAL A 123 19.23 -9.70 2.74
C VAL A 123 18.41 -8.50 3.17
N ILE A 124 17.42 -8.68 4.07
CA ILE A 124 16.63 -7.58 4.62
C ILE A 124 17.56 -6.54 5.25
N GLU A 125 18.48 -7.01 6.10
CA GLU A 125 19.44 -6.17 6.83
C GLU A 125 20.45 -5.51 5.88
N ALA A 126 21.10 -6.30 5.02
CA ALA A 126 22.14 -5.80 4.11
C ALA A 126 21.63 -4.77 3.10
N ARG A 127 20.36 -4.89 2.69
CA ARG A 127 19.73 -3.98 1.72
C ARG A 127 18.91 -2.88 2.37
N GLY A 128 18.79 -2.84 3.71
CA GLY A 128 17.98 -1.85 4.43
C GLY A 128 16.52 -1.85 3.98
N MET A 129 15.93 -3.06 3.82
CA MET A 129 14.57 -3.17 3.30
C MET A 129 13.55 -2.62 4.29
N VAL A 130 12.54 -1.94 3.76
CA VAL A 130 11.37 -1.54 4.53
C VAL A 130 10.37 -2.70 4.56
N GLU A 131 10.17 -3.29 5.73
CA GLU A 131 9.19 -4.37 5.92
C GLU A 131 7.78 -3.76 6.10
N ILE A 132 6.84 -4.14 5.21
CA ILE A 132 5.46 -3.64 5.22
C ILE A 132 4.48 -4.81 5.25
N SER A 133 3.48 -4.71 6.14
CA SER A 133 2.35 -5.64 6.21
C SER A 133 1.12 -5.04 5.53
N ALA A 134 0.45 -5.82 4.69
CA ALA A 134 -0.84 -5.44 4.10
C ALA A 134 -2.00 -5.51 5.11
N GLY A 135 -1.78 -6.07 6.30
CA GLY A 135 -2.76 -6.28 7.36
C GLY A 135 -2.52 -7.60 8.11
N ASP A 136 -3.35 -7.90 9.08
CA ASP A 136 -3.23 -9.08 9.95
C ASP A 136 -3.77 -10.35 9.25
N VAL A 137 -3.22 -10.64 8.08
CA VAL A 137 -3.56 -11.82 7.27
C VAL A 137 -2.31 -12.46 6.70
N VAL A 138 -2.35 -13.76 6.49
CA VAL A 138 -1.28 -14.51 5.82
C VAL A 138 -1.74 -14.82 4.40
N LEU A 139 -0.92 -14.45 3.41
CA LEU A 139 -1.13 -14.71 2.00
C LEU A 139 -0.17 -15.80 1.51
N SER A 140 -0.48 -16.42 0.38
CA SER A 140 0.39 -17.44 -0.24
C SER A 140 1.69 -16.87 -0.84
N GLY A 141 1.83 -15.55 -0.88
CA GLY A 141 2.99 -14.80 -1.36
C GLY A 141 2.74 -13.30 -1.39
N GLY A 142 3.78 -12.53 -1.68
CA GLY A 142 3.74 -11.07 -1.63
C GLY A 142 3.02 -10.39 -2.79
N GLU A 143 2.68 -11.09 -3.87
CA GLU A 143 2.19 -10.47 -5.11
C GLU A 143 0.84 -9.76 -4.95
N VAL A 144 -0.10 -10.37 -4.21
CA VAL A 144 -1.42 -9.75 -3.95
C VAL A 144 -1.27 -8.51 -3.06
N ALA A 145 -0.40 -8.58 -2.05
CA ALA A 145 -0.07 -7.43 -1.21
C ALA A 145 0.63 -6.31 -2.01
N ALA A 146 1.48 -6.67 -2.99
CA ALA A 146 2.10 -5.72 -3.91
C ALA A 146 1.05 -5.01 -4.77
N LEU A 147 0.09 -5.73 -5.34
CA LEU A 147 -1.01 -5.14 -6.10
C LEU A 147 -1.84 -4.16 -5.25
N LEU A 148 -2.13 -4.49 -3.98
CA LEU A 148 -2.81 -3.62 -3.04
C LEU A 148 -2.01 -2.32 -2.78
N LEU A 149 -0.72 -2.44 -2.49
CA LEU A 149 0.16 -1.29 -2.26
C LEU A 149 0.24 -0.40 -3.50
N LEU A 150 0.42 -1.00 -4.68
CA LEU A 150 0.50 -0.27 -5.93
C LEU A 150 -0.81 0.45 -6.27
N ASP A 151 -1.97 -0.19 -6.08
CA ASP A 151 -3.27 0.46 -6.31
C ASP A 151 -3.43 1.68 -5.40
N ALA A 152 -3.12 1.51 -4.11
CA ALA A 152 -3.19 2.59 -3.14
C ALA A 152 -2.28 3.78 -3.50
N CYS A 153 -1.08 3.53 -4.05
CA CYS A 153 -0.15 4.58 -4.48
C CYS A 153 -0.59 5.22 -5.81
N VAL A 154 -0.89 4.40 -6.83
CA VAL A 154 -1.19 4.85 -8.19
C VAL A 154 -2.42 5.76 -8.22
N ARG A 155 -3.46 5.46 -7.43
CA ARG A 155 -4.65 6.31 -7.37
C ARG A 155 -4.39 7.73 -6.84
N LEU A 156 -3.30 7.93 -6.09
CA LEU A 156 -2.90 9.24 -5.56
C LEU A 156 -2.04 10.04 -6.54
N LEU A 157 -1.57 9.45 -7.62
CA LEU A 157 -0.74 10.15 -8.60
C LEU A 157 -1.55 11.22 -9.34
N PRO A 158 -0.94 12.37 -9.67
CA PRO A 158 -1.63 13.46 -10.34
C PRO A 158 -2.34 13.03 -11.62
N GLY A 159 -3.63 13.34 -11.73
CA GLY A 159 -4.45 13.08 -12.91
C GLY A 159 -4.89 11.61 -13.10
N VAL A 160 -4.67 10.73 -12.14
CA VAL A 160 -5.21 9.36 -12.16
C VAL A 160 -6.67 9.37 -11.71
N MET A 161 -6.97 9.98 -10.56
CA MET A 161 -8.35 10.22 -10.11
C MET A 161 -8.91 11.51 -10.71
N GLY A 162 -10.23 11.49 -11.02
CA GLY A 162 -10.87 12.56 -11.80
C GLY A 162 -11.04 13.90 -11.08
N ALA A 163 -11.12 13.91 -9.75
CA ALA A 163 -11.29 15.14 -8.96
C ALA A 163 -10.38 15.08 -7.73
N ALA A 164 -9.52 16.08 -7.58
CA ALA A 164 -8.65 16.21 -6.39
C ALA A 164 -9.46 16.31 -5.08
N ALA A 165 -10.64 16.92 -5.13
CA ALA A 165 -11.55 17.06 -4.00
C ALA A 165 -12.08 15.70 -3.47
N SER A 166 -12.22 14.67 -4.32
CA SER A 166 -12.65 13.34 -3.87
C SER A 166 -11.65 12.69 -2.92
N ALA A 167 -10.35 12.92 -3.11
CA ALA A 167 -9.31 12.33 -2.29
C ALA A 167 -9.22 12.96 -0.88
N GLU A 168 -9.73 14.17 -0.68
CA GLU A 168 -9.70 14.87 0.61
C GLU A 168 -10.83 14.43 1.56
N GLU A 169 -12.00 14.06 1.01
CA GLU A 169 -13.17 13.64 1.79
C GLU A 169 -13.25 12.12 2.04
N GLU A 170 -12.33 11.34 1.48
CA GLU A 170 -12.30 9.86 1.65
C GLU A 170 -11.91 9.41 3.05
N SER A 171 -12.23 8.15 3.37
CA SER A 171 -11.76 7.48 4.58
C SER A 171 -10.23 7.59 4.71
N HIS A 172 -9.75 7.80 5.94
CA HIS A 172 -8.33 8.02 6.22
C HIS A 172 -7.73 9.30 5.60
N GLY A 173 -8.57 10.30 5.29
CA GLY A 173 -8.16 11.65 4.90
C GLY A 173 -7.30 12.33 5.99
N ALA A 174 -7.10 13.65 5.89
CA ALA A 174 -6.21 14.40 6.80
C ALA A 174 -6.57 14.22 8.29
N GLU A 175 -7.84 14.10 8.62
CA GLU A 175 -8.32 13.89 9.99
C GLU A 175 -8.35 12.42 10.42
N GLY A 176 -8.19 11.48 9.49
CA GLY A 176 -8.15 10.03 9.76
C GLY A 176 -9.48 9.43 10.19
N LEU A 177 -10.59 10.10 9.90
CA LEU A 177 -11.93 9.56 10.09
C LEU A 177 -12.30 8.61 8.96
N LEU A 178 -13.28 7.73 9.21
CA LEU A 178 -14.00 7.02 8.15
C LEU A 178 -14.95 7.99 7.44
N GLU A 179 -15.24 7.68 6.19
CA GLU A 179 -16.17 8.45 5.39
C GLU A 179 -17.62 8.26 5.86
N TYR A 180 -18.45 9.24 5.60
CA TYR A 180 -19.89 9.21 5.85
C TYR A 180 -20.62 8.30 4.84
N PRO A 181 -21.86 7.84 5.13
CA PRO A 181 -22.63 7.01 4.20
C PRO A 181 -23.10 7.80 2.98
N HIS A 182 -22.96 7.19 1.80
CA HIS A 182 -23.39 7.76 0.53
C HIS A 182 -24.79 7.29 0.14
N TYR A 183 -25.53 8.17 -0.51
CA TYR A 183 -26.85 7.90 -1.06
C TYR A 183 -26.92 8.37 -2.51
N THR A 184 -27.63 7.62 -3.35
CA THR A 184 -27.89 7.94 -4.74
C THR A 184 -29.35 7.64 -5.11
N ARG A 185 -29.72 7.88 -6.35
CA ARG A 185 -31.07 7.60 -6.87
C ARG A 185 -31.38 6.11 -6.91
N PRO A 186 -32.65 5.72 -6.70
CA PRO A 186 -33.83 6.55 -6.40
C PRO A 186 -33.84 7.08 -4.96
N ALA A 187 -34.58 8.19 -4.70
CA ALA A 187 -34.67 8.81 -3.37
C ALA A 187 -35.39 7.93 -2.34
N ASP A 188 -36.27 7.06 -2.77
CA ASP A 188 -36.83 5.96 -1.98
C ASP A 188 -36.52 4.63 -2.66
N TRP A 189 -35.97 3.71 -1.89
CA TRP A 189 -35.71 2.35 -2.33
C TRP A 189 -36.32 1.35 -1.34
N GLN A 190 -37.40 0.72 -1.73
CA GLN A 190 -38.10 -0.27 -0.91
C GLN A 190 -38.52 0.26 0.48
N GLY A 191 -39.06 1.47 0.55
CA GLY A 191 -39.46 2.14 1.79
C GLY A 191 -38.31 2.70 2.62
N ARG A 192 -37.09 2.73 2.07
CA ARG A 192 -35.91 3.33 2.70
C ARG A 192 -35.57 4.64 2.00
N ALA A 193 -36.01 5.73 2.60
CA ALA A 193 -35.78 7.07 2.03
C ALA A 193 -34.35 7.57 2.28
N VAL A 194 -33.85 8.38 1.35
CA VAL A 194 -32.64 9.20 1.57
C VAL A 194 -32.93 10.20 2.69
N PRO A 195 -31.98 10.47 3.60
CA PRO A 195 -32.14 11.51 4.62
C PRO A 195 -32.52 12.87 4.01
N GLU A 196 -33.59 13.50 4.49
CA GLU A 196 -34.16 14.73 3.96
C GLU A 196 -33.14 15.85 3.85
N ILE A 197 -32.20 15.93 4.79
CA ILE A 197 -31.13 16.95 4.78
C ILE A 197 -30.30 16.90 3.50
N LEU A 198 -30.10 15.70 2.91
CA LEU A 198 -29.33 15.55 1.66
C LEU A 198 -30.11 16.02 0.42
N LEU A 199 -31.42 16.20 0.56
CA LEU A 199 -32.32 16.71 -0.50
C LEU A 199 -32.59 18.22 -0.35
N SER A 200 -32.19 18.84 0.75
CA SER A 200 -32.56 20.22 1.11
C SER A 200 -31.85 21.31 0.29
N GLY A 201 -30.71 21.01 -0.36
CA GLY A 201 -29.87 22.02 -1.01
C GLY A 201 -29.08 22.93 -0.05
N HIS A 202 -29.21 22.75 1.28
CA HIS A 202 -28.50 23.54 2.29
C HIS A 202 -27.08 22.99 2.52
N HIS A 203 -26.13 23.42 1.71
CA HIS A 203 -24.76 22.87 1.71
C HIS A 203 -24.09 22.86 3.09
N ALA A 204 -24.27 23.90 3.90
CA ALA A 204 -23.70 23.97 5.26
C ALA A 204 -24.31 22.92 6.21
N GLU A 205 -25.61 22.67 6.12
CA GLU A 205 -26.31 21.64 6.89
C GLU A 205 -25.89 20.24 6.44
N VAL A 206 -25.80 20.03 5.12
CA VAL A 206 -25.30 18.78 4.52
C VAL A 206 -23.87 18.49 5.00
N ALA A 207 -22.98 19.48 5.01
CA ALA A 207 -21.61 19.31 5.49
C ALA A 207 -21.57 18.94 6.99
N ARG A 208 -22.40 19.58 7.83
CA ARG A 208 -22.50 19.25 9.26
C ARG A 208 -23.03 17.82 9.46
N TRP A 209 -24.03 17.41 8.70
CA TRP A 209 -24.57 16.07 8.75
C TRP A 209 -23.52 15.02 8.35
N ARG A 210 -22.82 15.23 7.21
CA ARG A 210 -21.74 14.36 6.75
C ARG A 210 -20.66 14.18 7.83
N ARG A 211 -20.23 15.29 8.43
CA ARG A 211 -19.27 15.28 9.53
C ARG A 211 -19.74 14.44 10.72
N ALA A 212 -20.98 14.65 11.17
CA ALA A 212 -21.54 13.90 12.27
C ALA A 212 -21.61 12.39 11.97
N GLN A 213 -21.96 12.02 10.72
CA GLN A 213 -21.98 10.61 10.30
C GLN A 213 -20.58 9.99 10.25
N ALA A 214 -19.58 10.72 9.76
CA ALA A 214 -18.19 10.27 9.74
C ALA A 214 -17.66 10.02 11.16
N GLU A 215 -17.90 10.94 12.09
CA GLU A 215 -17.53 10.79 13.50
C GLU A 215 -18.24 9.60 14.17
N ALA A 216 -19.54 9.43 13.93
CA ALA A 216 -20.31 8.32 14.47
C ALA A 216 -19.83 6.97 13.91
N ALA A 217 -19.60 6.88 12.60
CA ALA A 217 -19.09 5.68 11.94
C ALA A 217 -17.70 5.30 12.48
N THR A 218 -16.80 6.28 12.61
CA THR A 218 -15.45 6.06 13.11
C THR A 218 -15.48 5.58 14.55
N ARG A 219 -16.22 6.24 15.42
CA ARG A 219 -16.35 5.88 16.84
C ARG A 219 -16.84 4.46 17.03
N THR A 220 -17.80 4.02 16.20
CA THR A 220 -18.45 2.70 16.34
C THR A 220 -17.64 1.58 15.70
N ARG A 221 -17.06 1.83 14.52
CA ARG A 221 -16.43 0.77 13.69
C ARG A 221 -14.93 0.68 13.86
N ARG A 222 -14.27 1.81 14.18
CA ARG A 222 -12.82 1.94 14.33
C ARG A 222 -12.48 2.79 15.57
N PRO A 223 -12.69 2.23 16.79
CA PRO A 223 -12.36 2.94 18.04
C PRO A 223 -10.91 3.40 18.10
N ASP A 224 -9.99 2.63 17.53
CA ASP A 224 -8.56 2.97 17.42
C ASP A 224 -8.32 4.28 16.64
N LEU A 225 -9.02 4.46 15.52
CA LEU A 225 -8.96 5.71 14.72
C LEU A 225 -9.66 6.86 15.44
N TRP A 226 -10.75 6.58 16.15
CA TRP A 226 -11.46 7.57 16.94
C TRP A 226 -10.58 8.12 18.05
N ASP A 227 -9.91 7.28 18.81
CA ASP A 227 -8.96 7.70 19.85
C ASP A 227 -7.79 8.49 19.27
N ALA A 228 -7.27 8.09 18.12
CA ALA A 228 -6.24 8.84 17.42
C ALA A 228 -6.71 10.22 16.95
N PHE A 229 -7.97 10.32 16.48
CA PHE A 229 -8.61 11.60 16.13
C PHE A 229 -8.75 12.51 17.33
N LEU A 230 -9.22 12.00 18.48
CA LEU A 230 -9.35 12.79 19.71
C LEU A 230 -8.01 13.32 20.20
N ARG A 231 -6.95 12.52 20.18
CA ARG A 231 -5.59 12.94 20.54
C ARG A 231 -5.10 14.08 19.63
N ARG A 232 -5.31 13.97 18.31
CA ARG A 232 -4.95 15.05 17.37
C ARG A 232 -5.72 16.34 17.65
N LYS A 233 -7.03 16.23 17.90
CA LYS A 233 -7.91 17.38 18.20
C LYS A 233 -7.54 18.07 19.52
N ALA A 234 -7.05 17.32 20.49
CA ALA A 234 -6.59 17.86 21.79
C ALA A 234 -5.22 18.56 21.72
N GLY A 235 -4.57 18.62 20.55
CA GLY A 235 -3.28 19.28 20.38
C GLY A 235 -2.09 18.49 20.89
N ALA A 236 -2.25 17.19 21.16
CA ALA A 236 -1.16 16.29 21.46
C ALA A 236 -0.37 16.01 20.18
N VAL A 237 0.64 16.85 19.88
CA VAL A 237 1.59 16.67 18.79
C VAL A 237 2.56 15.57 19.21
N GLU A 238 2.25 14.31 18.87
CA GLU A 238 3.30 13.32 18.70
C GLU A 238 4.03 13.68 17.41
N THR A 239 5.26 14.20 17.52
CA THR A 239 6.22 14.23 16.41
C THR A 239 6.55 12.78 16.08
N LYS A 240 5.82 12.19 15.14
CA LYS A 240 6.18 10.88 14.57
C LYS A 240 7.50 11.05 13.82
N PRO A 241 8.49 10.15 14.07
CA PRO A 241 9.64 10.06 13.17
C PRO A 241 9.16 9.81 11.73
N SER A 242 9.97 10.22 10.73
CA SER A 242 9.68 9.97 9.33
C SER A 242 9.19 8.53 9.16
N ARG A 243 8.12 8.34 8.42
CA ARG A 243 7.43 7.03 8.35
C ARG A 243 8.23 5.96 7.61
N LEU A 244 9.32 6.37 6.98
CA LEU A 244 10.25 5.49 6.24
C LEU A 244 11.58 5.25 6.97
N ASP A 245 11.88 5.98 8.05
CA ASP A 245 13.19 5.95 8.74
C ASP A 245 13.27 4.92 9.88
N GLY A 246 12.45 3.92 9.90
CA GLY A 246 12.21 3.06 11.06
C GLY A 246 13.03 1.78 11.17
N GLN A 247 14.36 1.78 10.86
CA GLN A 247 15.25 0.73 11.37
C GLN A 247 16.51 1.34 11.96
N PRO A 248 16.90 0.96 13.21
CA PRO A 248 18.18 1.36 13.76
C PRO A 248 19.30 0.72 12.95
N ALA A 249 20.29 1.53 12.56
CA ALA A 249 21.56 1.00 12.09
C ALA A 249 22.09 0.05 13.16
N ALA A 250 22.30 -1.21 12.79
CA ALA A 250 22.91 -2.20 13.64
C ALA A 250 24.33 -1.71 14.03
N ALA A 251 24.60 -1.72 15.32
CA ALA A 251 25.91 -1.50 15.90
C ALA A 251 26.77 -2.77 15.72
#